data_fd281a359534f042d53d6a9b5bafff43
#
_entry.id   fd281a359534f042d53d6a9b5bafff43
#
_cell.length_a   1.000
_cell.length_b   1.000
_cell.length_c   1.000
_cell.angle_alpha   90.00
_cell.angle_beta   90.00
_cell.angle_gamma   90.00
#
_symmetry.space_group_name_H-M   'P 1'
#
loop_
_entity.id
_entity.type
_entity.pdbx_description
1 polymer ?
#
loop_
_entity_poly.entity_id
_entity_poly.type
_entity_poly.pdbx_seq_one_letter_code
_entity_poly.pdbx_strand_id
1 'polypeptide(L)' 'MTLLQNLLEPLSGNKPMICIKVNMPEEICKIDDELKAIYHSKDTVCIWVFRTREDRNKFMDETIGMKKDDRQNHFDNFYK' A
#
# COMPACT_ATOMS: atom_id res chain seq x y z
N MET A 1 -13.17 9.39 -13.61
CA MET A 1 -12.72 10.48 -12.99
C MET A 1 -12.80 10.38 -11.49
N THR A 2 -13.87 9.93 -11.04
CA THR A 2 -14.04 9.80 -9.62
C THR A 2 -13.06 8.83 -9.00
N LEU A 3 -12.72 7.78 -9.71
CA LEU A 3 -11.81 6.79 -9.17
C LEU A 3 -10.44 7.40 -8.87
N LEU A 4 -9.93 8.13 -9.83
CA LEU A 4 -8.65 8.79 -9.63
C LEU A 4 -8.74 9.81 -8.53
N GLN A 5 -9.86 10.50 -8.47
CA GLN A 5 -10.09 11.47 -7.45
C GLN A 5 -10.15 10.82 -6.08
N ASN A 6 -10.76 9.65 -6.00
CA ASN A 6 -10.82 8.92 -4.76
C ASN A 6 -9.45 8.47 -4.28
N LEU A 7 -8.54 8.24 -5.21
CA LEU A 7 -7.19 7.88 -4.83
C LEU A 7 -6.41 9.10 -4.35
N LEU A 8 -6.74 10.26 -4.88
CA LEU A 8 -6.02 11.47 -4.51
C LEU A 8 -6.58 12.12 -3.26
N GLU A 9 -7.89 12.14 -3.14
CA GLU A 9 -8.51 12.71 -1.96
C GLU A 9 -7.93 12.17 -0.67
N PRO A 10 -7.80 10.87 -0.57
CA PRO A 10 -7.25 10.29 0.64
C PRO A 10 -5.77 10.56 0.83
N LEU A 11 -5.18 11.43 0.07
CA LEU A 11 -3.85 11.87 0.41
C LEU A 11 -3.83 12.48 1.80
N SER A 12 -5.01 12.77 2.33
CA SER A 12 -5.12 13.17 3.72
C SER A 12 -4.92 11.97 4.66
N GLY A 13 -4.86 10.74 4.12
CA GLY A 13 -4.64 9.54 4.89
C GLY A 13 -3.97 8.47 4.08
N ASN A 14 -3.61 7.37 4.74
CA ASN A 14 -3.00 6.24 4.06
C ASN A 14 -4.04 5.35 3.42
N LYS A 15 -3.64 4.64 2.37
CA LYS A 15 -4.53 3.76 1.64
C LYS A 15 -4.51 2.36 2.22
N PRO A 16 -5.65 1.64 2.16
CA PRO A 16 -5.65 0.25 2.57
C PRO A 16 -4.89 -0.62 1.58
N MET A 17 -4.68 -1.87 1.98
CA MET A 17 -4.01 -2.84 1.13
C MET A 17 -4.81 -3.10 -0.13
N ILE A 18 -4.09 -3.27 -1.24
CA ILE A 18 -4.67 -3.65 -2.52
C ILE A 18 -4.00 -4.93 -2.96
N CYS A 19 -4.79 -5.98 -3.18
CA CYS A 19 -4.27 -7.25 -3.66
C CYS A 19 -4.70 -7.46 -5.10
N ILE A 20 -3.73 -7.70 -5.97
CA ILE A 20 -3.99 -7.93 -7.39
C ILE A 20 -3.27 -9.18 -7.82
N LYS A 21 -3.87 -9.90 -8.77
CA LYS A 21 -3.32 -11.18 -9.18
C LYS A 21 -2.24 -11.06 -10.24
N VAL A 22 -2.48 -10.25 -11.24
CA VAL A 22 -1.60 -10.24 -12.41
C VAL A 22 -1.04 -8.87 -12.66
N ASN A 23 -1.90 -7.91 -12.95
CA ASN A 23 -1.47 -6.59 -13.38
C ASN A 23 -1.78 -5.56 -12.32
N MET A 24 -0.86 -4.63 -12.15
CA MET A 24 -1.07 -3.53 -11.25
C MET A 24 -2.03 -2.54 -11.91
N PRO A 25 -3.08 -2.09 -11.21
CA PRO A 25 -3.97 -1.08 -11.76
C PRO A 25 -3.21 0.18 -12.14
N GLU A 26 -3.66 0.81 -13.20
CA GLU A 26 -2.98 2.00 -13.68
C GLU A 26 -2.95 3.10 -12.62
N GLU A 27 -4.01 3.22 -11.86
CA GLU A 27 -4.06 4.24 -10.82
C GLU A 27 -2.96 4.05 -9.79
N ILE A 28 -2.65 2.80 -9.49
CA ILE A 28 -1.59 2.50 -8.54
C ILE A 28 -0.23 2.74 -9.16
N CYS A 29 -0.10 2.47 -10.46
CA CYS A 29 1.18 2.69 -11.14
C CYS A 29 1.58 4.16 -11.17
N LYS A 30 0.60 5.05 -11.11
CA LYS A 30 0.86 6.48 -11.15
C LYS A 30 1.33 7.02 -9.81
N ILE A 31 1.20 6.24 -8.76
CA ILE A 31 1.63 6.68 -7.45
C ILE A 31 3.13 6.49 -7.34
N ASP A 32 3.78 7.44 -6.69
CA ASP A 32 5.22 7.39 -6.49
C ASP A 32 5.62 6.10 -5.82
N ASP A 33 6.61 5.42 -6.38
CA ASP A 33 7.09 4.17 -5.82
C ASP A 33 7.60 4.33 -4.39
N GLU A 34 8.08 5.51 -4.05
CA GLU A 34 8.58 5.76 -2.70
C GLU A 34 7.48 5.79 -1.66
N LEU A 35 6.23 5.86 -2.10
CA LEU A 35 5.09 5.88 -1.20
C LEU A 35 4.40 4.52 -1.13
N LYS A 36 4.89 3.54 -1.85
CA LYS A 36 4.26 2.23 -1.92
C LYS A 36 5.10 1.18 -1.20
N ALA A 37 4.44 0.35 -0.41
CA ALA A 37 5.04 -0.84 0.15
C ALA A 37 4.46 -2.03 -0.59
N ILE A 38 5.30 -2.84 -1.21
CA ILE A 38 4.85 -3.91 -2.08
C ILE A 38 5.27 -5.26 -1.50
N TYR A 39 4.32 -6.17 -1.42
CA TYR A 39 4.56 -7.52 -0.95
C TYR A 39 4.14 -8.50 -2.04
N HIS A 40 5.09 -9.28 -2.51
CA HIS A 40 4.82 -10.27 -3.54
C HIS A 40 4.51 -11.60 -2.89
N SER A 41 3.39 -12.18 -3.26
CA SER A 41 3.08 -13.54 -2.90
C SER A 41 3.09 -14.38 -4.17
N LYS A 42 2.77 -15.66 -4.03
CA LYS A 42 2.87 -16.57 -5.14
C LYS A 42 2.00 -16.13 -6.32
N ASP A 43 0.77 -15.72 -6.02
CA ASP A 43 -0.20 -15.41 -7.05
C ASP A 43 -0.66 -13.96 -7.05
N THR A 44 -0.25 -13.18 -6.09
CA THR A 44 -0.77 -11.83 -5.95
C THR A 44 0.33 -10.86 -5.57
N VAL A 45 0.03 -9.60 -5.78
CA VAL A 45 0.88 -8.50 -5.32
C VAL A 45 0.02 -7.64 -4.42
N CYS A 46 0.49 -7.37 -3.22
CA CYS A 46 -0.23 -6.55 -2.26
C CYS A 46 0.50 -5.23 -2.09
N ILE A 47 -0.24 -4.14 -2.15
CA ILE A 47 0.35 -2.82 -2.14
C ILE A 47 -0.33 -1.97 -1.09
N TRP A 48 0.48 -1.37 -0.22
CA TRP A 48 0.01 -0.37 0.75
C TRP A 48 0.59 0.96 0.34
N VAL A 49 -0.26 1.99 0.29
CA VAL A 49 0.13 3.32 -0.15
C VAL A 49 0.10 4.26 1.05
N PHE A 50 1.17 5.03 1.21
CA PHE A 50 1.36 5.91 2.36
C PHE A 50 1.41 7.36 1.92
N ARG A 51 1.14 8.25 2.87
CA ARG A 51 1.20 9.67 2.61
C ARG A 51 2.63 10.19 2.48
N THR A 52 3.54 9.59 3.24
CA THR A 52 4.91 10.05 3.27
C THR A 52 5.84 8.87 3.10
N ARG A 53 7.04 9.17 2.63
CA ARG A 53 8.08 8.17 2.50
C ARG A 53 8.51 7.64 3.85
N GLU A 54 8.50 8.50 4.86
CA GLU A 54 8.87 8.07 6.20
C GLU A 54 7.94 7.00 6.73
N ASP A 55 6.64 7.19 6.55
CA ASP A 55 5.67 6.20 6.98
C ASP A 55 5.86 4.89 6.23
N ARG A 56 6.08 4.99 4.92
CA ARG A 56 6.31 3.80 4.11
C ARG A 56 7.54 3.04 4.59
N ASN A 57 8.63 3.75 4.83
CA ASN A 57 9.86 3.12 5.26
C ASN A 57 9.71 2.49 6.64
N LYS A 58 9.02 3.19 7.53
CA LYS A 58 8.78 2.68 8.86
C LYS A 58 7.94 1.40 8.81
N PHE A 59 6.90 1.40 7.99
CA PHE A 59 6.06 0.23 7.83
C PHE A 59 6.89 -0.95 7.30
N MET A 60 7.72 -0.70 6.32
CA MET A 60 8.55 -1.77 5.75
C MET A 60 9.49 -2.36 6.81
N ASP A 61 10.10 -1.50 7.61
CA ASP A 61 11.01 -1.97 8.66
C ASP A 61 10.27 -2.76 9.72
N GLU A 62 9.09 -2.29 10.10
CA GLU A 62 8.32 -2.92 11.18
C GLU A 62 7.69 -4.23 10.76
N THR A 63 7.52 -4.45 9.48
CA THR A 63 6.86 -5.66 8.98
C THR A 63 7.81 -6.64 8.33
N ILE A 64 9.10 -6.45 8.50
CA ILE A 64 10.08 -7.39 7.95
C ILE A 64 9.79 -8.78 8.53
N GLY A 65 9.70 -9.76 7.62
CA GLY A 65 9.43 -11.14 8.02
C GLY A 65 7.98 -11.48 8.22
N MET A 66 7.11 -10.50 8.18
CA MET A 66 5.68 -10.76 8.34
C MET A 66 5.06 -11.22 7.03
N LYS A 67 4.03 -12.03 7.14
CA LYS A 67 3.23 -12.44 6.00
C LYS A 67 2.19 -11.37 5.70
N LYS A 68 1.48 -11.57 4.58
CA LYS A 68 0.52 -10.59 4.11
C LYS A 68 -0.50 -10.19 5.17
N ASP A 69 -1.09 -11.17 5.82
CA ASP A 69 -2.15 -10.88 6.78
C ASP A 69 -1.64 -10.11 7.98
N ASP A 70 -0.45 -10.45 8.43
CA ASP A 70 0.16 -9.75 9.55
C ASP A 70 0.51 -8.31 9.17
N ARG A 71 0.98 -8.11 7.95
CA ARG A 71 1.27 -6.77 7.45
C ARG A 71 0.00 -5.94 7.38
N GLN A 72 -1.08 -6.55 6.91
CA GLN A 72 -2.35 -5.84 6.82
C GLN A 72 -2.86 -5.44 8.20
N ASN A 73 -2.74 -6.36 9.16
CA ASN A 73 -3.15 -6.04 10.52
C ASN A 73 -2.33 -4.90 11.09
N HIS A 74 -1.04 -4.91 10.85
CA HIS A 74 -0.17 -3.84 11.31
C HIS A 74 -0.55 -2.51 10.68
N PHE A 75 -0.82 -2.54 9.38
CA PHE A 75 -1.24 -1.33 8.67
C PHE A 75 -2.54 -0.78 9.26
N ASP A 76 -3.51 -1.66 9.48
CA ASP A 76 -4.81 -1.24 10.01
C ASP A 76 -4.69 -0.66 11.41
N ASN A 77 -3.78 -1.20 12.21
CA ASN A 77 -3.64 -0.77 13.60
C ASN A 77 -2.87 0.53 13.74
N PHE A 78 -1.93 0.79 12.85
CA PHE A 78 -1.01 1.90 13.07
C PHE A 78 -0.95 2.92 11.94
N TYR A 79 -1.43 2.60 10.75
CA TYR A 79 -1.26 3.47 9.59
C TYR A 79 -2.53 3.84 8.87
N LYS A 80 -3.62 3.22 9.23
CA LYS A 80 -4.88 3.48 8.55
C LYS A 80 -5.55 4.77 8.99
#